data_e9082638dda99081c01d9ef9813f64f6
#
_entry.id   e9082638dda99081c01d9ef9813f64f6
#
_cell.length_a   1.000
_cell.length_b   1.000
_cell.length_c   1.000
_cell.angle_alpha   90.00
_cell.angle_beta   90.00
_cell.angle_gamma   90.00
#
_symmetry.space_group_name_H-M   'P 1'
#
loop_
_entity.id
_entity.type
_entity.pdbx_description
1 polymer ?
#
loop_
_entity_poly.entity_id
_entity_poly.type
_entity_poly.pdbx_seq_one_letter_code
_entity_poly.pdbx_strand_id
1 'polypeptide(L)'
;YNLNTIIKNIFSILMVLISRELIRYNILNNSRRSKFIFIYTLFIFSIIDINLFTLINTSSLFKYICSVIIPSIVLNLLMNYLTLKTDYKTCLIYRIPICLFQILLPIVPNLNWFYKALFDVIIPFIIFIFIKRINEKNETSDNYINKFLYIKNIIIGIFIAIIISFFAGFLHYKPVVI
;
A
#
# COMPACT_ATOMS: atom_id res chain seq x y z
N TYR A 1 -21.15 -17.99 -4.93
CA TYR A 1 -19.75 -17.88 -4.49
C TYR A 1 -19.32 -19.20 -3.87
N ASN A 2 -18.37 -19.88 -4.47
CA ASN A 2 -17.86 -21.15 -3.96
C ASN A 2 -16.76 -20.83 -2.91
N LEU A 3 -17.01 -21.22 -1.67
CA LEU A 3 -16.13 -20.90 -0.52
C LEU A 3 -14.69 -21.40 -0.74
N ASN A 4 -14.55 -22.57 -1.38
CA ASN A 4 -13.27 -23.16 -1.73
C ASN A 4 -12.48 -22.28 -2.74
N THR A 5 -13.15 -21.64 -3.67
CA THR A 5 -12.50 -20.74 -4.63
C THR A 5 -12.01 -19.45 -3.95
N ILE A 6 -12.80 -18.91 -3.01
CA ILE A 6 -12.40 -17.73 -2.23
C ILE A 6 -11.15 -18.04 -1.39
N ILE A 7 -11.13 -19.17 -0.68
CA ILE A 7 -9.98 -19.59 0.15
C ILE A 7 -8.72 -19.77 -0.72
N LYS A 8 -8.82 -20.43 -1.88
CA LYS A 8 -7.69 -20.60 -2.80
C LYS A 8 -7.16 -19.25 -3.29
N ASN A 9 -8.03 -18.31 -3.65
CA ASN A 9 -7.63 -16.99 -4.11
C ASN A 9 -6.94 -16.19 -2.99
N ILE A 10 -7.48 -16.20 -1.76
CA ILE A 10 -6.86 -15.56 -0.60
C ILE A 10 -5.47 -16.13 -0.36
N PHE A 11 -5.33 -17.46 -0.33
CA PHE A 11 -4.05 -18.12 -0.11
C PHE A 11 -3.02 -17.74 -1.17
N SER A 12 -3.41 -17.78 -2.45
CA SER A 12 -2.54 -17.39 -3.56
C SER A 12 -2.04 -15.95 -3.44
N ILE A 13 -2.93 -15.02 -3.14
CA ILE A 13 -2.58 -13.61 -2.99
C ILE A 13 -1.67 -13.38 -1.79
N LEU A 14 -1.94 -14.03 -0.65
CA LEU A 14 -1.08 -13.94 0.52
C LEU A 14 0.33 -14.45 0.25
N MET A 15 0.48 -15.59 -0.44
CA MET A 15 1.79 -16.14 -0.79
C MET A 15 2.59 -15.19 -1.70
N VAL A 16 1.94 -14.59 -2.70
CA VAL A 16 2.58 -13.61 -3.59
C VAL A 16 3.01 -12.36 -2.81
N LEU A 17 2.15 -11.83 -1.92
CA LEU A 17 2.49 -10.66 -1.11
C LEU A 17 3.66 -10.93 -0.17
N ILE A 18 3.65 -12.06 0.54
CA ILE A 18 4.72 -12.44 1.48
C ILE A 18 6.05 -12.59 0.72
N SER A 19 6.06 -13.35 -0.37
CA SER A 19 7.26 -13.56 -1.19
C SER A 19 7.83 -12.25 -1.71
N ARG A 20 6.98 -11.36 -2.17
CA ARG A 20 7.36 -10.04 -2.68
C ARG A 20 8.01 -9.16 -1.61
N GLU A 21 7.41 -9.06 -0.43
CA GLU A 21 7.97 -8.24 0.65
C GLU A 21 9.26 -8.85 1.25
N LEU A 22 9.39 -10.17 1.26
CA LEU A 22 10.64 -10.84 1.62
C LEU A 22 11.77 -10.54 0.64
N ILE A 23 11.50 -10.58 -0.68
CA ILE A 23 12.48 -10.23 -1.71
C ILE A 23 12.91 -8.77 -1.54
N ARG A 24 11.96 -7.85 -1.35
CA ARG A 24 12.22 -6.43 -1.09
C ARG A 24 13.14 -6.25 0.13
N TYR A 25 12.81 -6.91 1.23
CA TYR A 25 13.57 -6.86 2.46
C TYR A 25 15.01 -7.34 2.24
N ASN A 26 15.21 -8.48 1.58
CA ASN A 26 16.52 -9.03 1.31
C ASN A 26 17.36 -8.08 0.45
N ILE A 27 16.80 -7.50 -0.61
CA ILE A 27 17.51 -6.56 -1.48
C ILE A 27 17.93 -5.32 -0.70
N LEU A 28 17.02 -4.71 0.05
CA LEU A 28 17.28 -3.47 0.77
C LEU A 28 18.20 -3.66 1.97
N ASN A 29 18.11 -4.78 2.69
CA ASN A 29 18.90 -5.03 3.88
C ASN A 29 20.34 -5.45 3.55
N ASN A 30 20.55 -6.29 2.51
CA ASN A 30 21.87 -6.78 2.13
C ASN A 30 22.72 -5.73 1.40
N SER A 31 22.13 -4.66 0.94
CA SER A 31 22.76 -3.68 0.06
C SER A 31 23.36 -2.46 0.77
N ARG A 32 23.73 -2.58 2.03
CA ARG A 32 24.34 -1.50 2.86
C ARG A 32 23.57 -0.15 2.80
N ARG A 33 22.26 -0.17 2.62
CA ARG A 33 21.37 1.03 2.57
C ARG A 33 21.76 2.06 1.50
N SER A 34 22.32 1.62 0.39
CA SER A 34 22.67 2.51 -0.73
C SER A 34 21.44 3.20 -1.30
N LYS A 35 21.54 4.53 -1.52
CA LYS A 35 20.47 5.32 -2.15
C LYS A 35 20.10 4.79 -3.56
N PHE A 36 21.08 4.31 -4.30
CA PHE A 36 20.86 3.73 -5.64
C PHE A 36 19.97 2.49 -5.57
N ILE A 37 20.19 1.61 -4.61
CA ILE A 37 19.42 0.38 -4.46
C ILE A 37 17.99 0.70 -4.00
N PHE A 38 17.81 1.73 -3.18
CA PHE A 38 16.47 2.21 -2.83
C PHE A 38 15.69 2.68 -4.06
N ILE A 39 16.31 3.48 -4.94
CA ILE A 39 15.67 3.96 -6.17
C ILE A 39 15.43 2.80 -7.14
N TYR A 40 16.39 1.90 -7.30
CA TYR A 40 16.29 0.73 -8.16
C TYR A 40 15.13 -0.20 -7.73
N THR A 41 15.04 -0.53 -6.44
CA THR A 41 13.92 -1.32 -5.90
C THR A 41 12.59 -0.63 -6.06
N LEU A 42 12.53 0.70 -5.87
CA LEU A 42 11.32 1.47 -6.10
C LEU A 42 10.82 1.31 -7.54
N PHE A 43 11.70 1.49 -8.52
CA PHE A 43 11.34 1.36 -9.93
C PHE A 43 10.90 -0.06 -10.30
N ILE A 44 11.65 -1.08 -9.90
CA ILE A 44 11.32 -2.47 -10.22
C ILE A 44 9.95 -2.85 -9.65
N PHE A 45 9.73 -2.59 -8.38
CA PHE A 45 8.44 -2.95 -7.75
C PHE A 45 7.28 -2.11 -8.26
N SER A 46 7.53 -0.86 -8.69
CA SER A 46 6.50 -0.05 -9.35
C SER A 46 6.13 -0.61 -10.72
N ILE A 47 7.10 -1.06 -11.50
CA ILE A 47 6.84 -1.70 -12.81
C ILE A 47 6.06 -3.02 -12.63
N ILE A 48 6.39 -3.82 -11.61
CA ILE A 48 5.67 -5.07 -11.30
C ILE A 48 4.21 -4.79 -10.93
N ASP A 49 3.93 -3.68 -10.23
CA ASP A 49 2.56 -3.28 -9.86
C ASP A 49 1.75 -2.73 -11.05
N ILE A 50 2.43 -2.30 -12.10
CA ILE A 50 1.77 -1.73 -13.29
C ILE A 50 1.22 -2.88 -14.14
N ASN A 51 -0.11 -2.94 -14.25
CA ASN A 51 -0.76 -3.87 -15.16
C ASN A 51 -0.77 -3.29 -16.58
N LEU A 52 0.09 -3.81 -17.45
CA LEU A 52 0.21 -3.35 -18.84
C LEU A 52 -1.08 -3.53 -19.66
N PHE A 53 -1.93 -4.49 -19.30
CA PHE A 53 -3.23 -4.68 -19.96
C PHE A 53 -4.18 -3.50 -19.74
N THR A 54 -4.05 -2.78 -18.61
CA THR A 54 -4.86 -1.58 -18.38
C THR A 54 -4.47 -0.42 -19.27
N LEU A 55 -3.22 -0.40 -19.75
CA LEU A 55 -2.75 0.63 -20.70
C LEU A 55 -3.46 0.52 -22.04
N ILE A 56 -3.68 -0.69 -22.52
CA ILE A 56 -4.34 -0.94 -23.81
C ILE A 56 -5.83 -0.54 -23.75
N ASN A 57 -6.45 -0.70 -22.59
CA ASN A 57 -7.88 -0.47 -22.40
C ASN A 57 -8.23 0.94 -21.91
N THR A 58 -7.24 1.79 -21.61
CA THR A 58 -7.49 3.15 -21.16
C THR A 58 -7.59 4.13 -22.32
N SER A 59 -8.67 4.91 -22.33
CA SER A 59 -8.98 5.88 -23.37
C SER A 59 -8.02 7.08 -23.43
N SER A 60 -7.18 7.30 -22.41
CA SER A 60 -6.20 8.38 -22.39
C SER A 60 -4.96 8.03 -21.55
N LEU A 61 -3.77 8.34 -22.09
CA LEU A 61 -2.48 8.18 -21.38
C LEU A 61 -2.46 8.95 -20.05
N PHE A 62 -3.05 10.14 -20.00
CA PHE A 62 -3.15 10.95 -18.79
C PHE A 62 -3.89 10.20 -17.65
N LYS A 63 -5.03 9.63 -17.98
CA LYS A 63 -5.80 8.82 -17.01
C LYS A 63 -4.98 7.64 -16.49
N TYR A 64 -4.24 6.95 -17.36
CA TYR A 64 -3.38 5.83 -16.97
C TYR A 64 -2.25 6.26 -16.04
N ILE A 65 -1.56 7.35 -16.37
CA ILE A 65 -0.48 7.89 -15.52
C ILE A 65 -1.00 8.23 -14.13
N CYS A 66 -2.12 8.95 -14.05
CA CYS A 66 -2.68 9.39 -12.77
C CYS A 66 -3.29 8.26 -11.94
N SER A 67 -3.91 7.25 -12.57
CA SER A 67 -4.65 6.20 -11.86
C SER A 67 -3.84 4.93 -11.59
N VAL A 68 -2.70 4.73 -12.26
CA VAL A 68 -1.90 3.51 -12.12
C VAL A 68 -0.44 3.81 -11.76
N ILE A 69 0.23 4.64 -12.56
CA ILE A 69 1.68 4.86 -12.41
C ILE A 69 1.98 5.62 -11.12
N ILE A 70 1.35 6.76 -10.89
CA ILE A 70 1.61 7.60 -9.72
C ILE A 70 1.26 6.87 -8.41
N PRO A 71 0.07 6.26 -8.25
CA PRO A 71 -0.24 5.46 -7.06
C PRO A 71 0.77 4.33 -6.80
N SER A 72 1.19 3.61 -7.85
CA SER A 72 2.18 2.54 -7.73
C SER A 72 3.52 3.07 -7.19
N ILE A 73 4.02 4.19 -7.70
CA ILE A 73 5.27 4.79 -7.24
C ILE A 73 5.16 5.22 -5.76
N VAL A 74 4.09 5.91 -5.39
CA VAL A 74 3.89 6.40 -4.02
C VAL A 74 3.75 5.25 -3.02
N LEU A 75 3.00 4.22 -3.38
CA LEU A 75 2.87 3.03 -2.55
C LEU A 75 4.22 2.32 -2.36
N ASN A 76 4.99 2.12 -3.42
CA ASN A 76 6.29 1.45 -3.33
C ASN A 76 7.34 2.29 -2.59
N LEU A 77 7.24 3.64 -2.66
CA LEU A 77 8.05 4.54 -1.85
C LEU A 77 7.78 4.32 -0.36
N LEU A 78 6.50 4.25 0.04
CA LEU A 78 6.12 3.94 1.42
C LEU A 78 6.65 2.56 1.84
N MET A 79 6.46 1.52 1.01
CA MET A 79 6.90 0.16 1.31
C MET A 79 8.42 0.07 1.48
N ASN A 80 9.20 0.67 0.57
CA ASN A 80 10.65 0.71 0.67
C ASN A 80 11.11 1.41 1.96
N TYR A 81 10.47 2.51 2.31
CA TYR A 81 10.79 3.24 3.53
C TYR A 81 10.49 2.43 4.79
N LEU A 82 9.32 1.78 4.84
CA LEU A 82 8.93 0.89 5.94
C LEU A 82 9.93 -0.27 6.07
N THR A 83 10.26 -0.92 4.97
CA THR A 83 11.24 -2.04 4.97
C THR A 83 12.59 -1.63 5.54
N LEU A 84 13.08 -0.43 5.21
CA LEU A 84 14.39 0.05 5.69
C LEU A 84 14.37 0.45 7.17
N LYS A 85 13.26 0.98 7.67
CA LYS A 85 13.19 1.54 9.02
C LYS A 85 12.61 0.58 10.05
N THR A 86 11.81 -0.38 9.61
CA THR A 86 11.16 -1.35 10.51
C THR A 86 11.50 -2.79 10.12
N ASP A 87 10.64 -3.44 9.32
CA ASP A 87 10.80 -4.81 8.87
C ASP A 87 9.77 -5.11 7.76
N TYR A 88 9.93 -6.22 7.01
CA TYR A 88 8.97 -6.72 6.02
C TYR A 88 7.58 -6.98 6.62
N LYS A 89 7.51 -7.36 7.91
CA LYS A 89 6.24 -7.60 8.61
C LYS A 89 5.34 -6.37 8.63
N THR A 90 5.90 -5.18 8.80
CA THR A 90 5.13 -3.93 8.80
C THR A 90 4.53 -3.65 7.41
N CYS A 91 5.26 -3.96 6.35
CA CYS A 91 4.73 -3.87 4.99
C CYS A 91 3.56 -4.83 4.77
N LEU A 92 3.64 -6.06 5.29
CA LEU A 92 2.55 -7.03 5.22
C LEU A 92 1.32 -6.57 5.98
N ILE A 93 1.48 -6.03 7.21
CA ILE A 93 0.38 -5.49 8.01
C ILE A 93 -0.35 -4.37 7.26
N TYR A 94 0.34 -3.58 6.47
CA TYR A 94 -0.28 -2.55 5.64
C TYR A 94 -1.00 -3.13 4.41
N ARG A 95 -0.34 -4.03 3.66
CA ARG A 95 -0.85 -4.51 2.36
C ARG A 95 -1.94 -5.56 2.46
N ILE A 96 -1.84 -6.47 3.43
CA ILE A 96 -2.80 -7.58 3.57
C ILE A 96 -4.24 -7.09 3.73
N PRO A 97 -4.56 -6.13 4.63
CA PRO A 97 -5.93 -5.64 4.76
C PRO A 97 -6.46 -5.01 3.47
N ILE A 98 -5.64 -4.23 2.75
CA ILE A 98 -6.06 -3.57 1.51
C ILE A 98 -6.39 -4.60 0.42
N CYS A 99 -5.56 -5.63 0.28
CA CYS A 99 -5.79 -6.69 -0.71
C CYS A 99 -6.96 -7.60 -0.34
N LEU A 100 -7.11 -7.96 0.94
CA LEU A 100 -8.22 -8.78 1.41
C LEU A 100 -9.56 -8.05 1.32
N PHE A 101 -9.57 -6.75 1.56
CA PHE A 101 -10.76 -5.93 1.45
C PHE A 101 -11.42 -6.04 0.07
N GLN A 102 -10.62 -6.01 -0.99
CA GLN A 102 -11.12 -6.13 -2.36
C GLN A 102 -11.73 -7.50 -2.67
N ILE A 103 -11.32 -8.55 -1.96
CA ILE A 103 -11.80 -9.93 -2.17
C ILE A 103 -13.02 -10.23 -1.30
N LEU A 104 -13.02 -9.74 -0.06
CA LEU A 104 -14.04 -10.05 0.93
C LEU A 104 -15.30 -9.21 0.76
N LEU A 105 -15.19 -8.00 0.21
CA LEU A 105 -16.35 -7.16 -0.03
C LEU A 105 -16.98 -7.46 -1.39
N PRO A 106 -18.22 -7.98 -1.39
CA PRO A 106 -18.94 -8.29 -2.63
C PRO A 106 -19.38 -7.02 -3.38
N ILE A 107 -19.43 -5.89 -2.69
CA ILE A 107 -19.86 -4.60 -3.23
C ILE A 107 -18.76 -3.57 -2.97
N VAL A 108 -17.98 -3.30 -3.99
CA VAL A 108 -17.00 -2.20 -3.96
C VAL A 108 -17.69 -0.96 -4.54
N PRO A 109 -17.71 0.18 -3.83
CA PRO A 109 -18.29 1.40 -4.36
C PRO A 109 -17.59 1.79 -5.68
N ASN A 110 -18.39 2.03 -6.71
CA ASN A 110 -17.88 2.44 -8.02
C ASN A 110 -17.46 3.91 -8.00
N LEU A 111 -16.29 4.16 -7.40
CA LEU A 111 -15.71 5.49 -7.39
C LEU A 111 -15.27 5.88 -8.81
N ASN A 112 -15.52 7.14 -9.19
CA ASN A 112 -14.95 7.69 -10.40
C ASN A 112 -13.41 7.53 -10.37
N TRP A 113 -12.80 7.19 -11.50
CA TRP A 113 -11.36 6.93 -11.63
C TRP A 113 -10.48 8.01 -10.97
N PHE A 114 -10.92 9.28 -11.02
CA PHE A 114 -10.20 10.41 -10.44
C PHE A 114 -10.14 10.33 -8.89
N TYR A 115 -11.28 10.12 -8.24
CA TYR A 115 -11.32 10.00 -6.77
C TYR A 115 -10.55 8.78 -6.28
N LYS A 116 -10.66 7.66 -6.98
CA LYS A 116 -9.88 6.46 -6.67
C LYS A 116 -8.38 6.75 -6.75
N ALA A 117 -7.90 7.34 -7.84
CA ALA A 117 -6.50 7.70 -8.03
C ALA A 117 -6.01 8.66 -6.93
N LEU A 118 -6.84 9.62 -6.55
CA LEU A 118 -6.52 10.60 -5.53
C LEU A 118 -6.34 9.93 -4.15
N PHE A 119 -7.23 9.03 -3.76
CA PHE A 119 -7.10 8.29 -2.50
C PHE A 119 -5.90 7.34 -2.51
N ASP A 120 -5.65 6.64 -3.61
CA ASP A 120 -4.53 5.71 -3.76
C ASP A 120 -3.16 6.42 -3.69
N VAL A 121 -3.11 7.73 -3.93
CA VAL A 121 -1.90 8.57 -3.77
C VAL A 121 -1.84 9.20 -2.39
N ILE A 122 -2.91 9.86 -1.95
CA ILE A 122 -2.90 10.68 -0.73
C ILE A 122 -2.70 9.82 0.51
N ILE A 123 -3.37 8.69 0.62
CA ILE A 123 -3.30 7.85 1.82
C ILE A 123 -1.88 7.34 2.08
N PRO A 124 -1.20 6.66 1.13
CA PRO A 124 0.17 6.22 1.35
C PRO A 124 1.15 7.37 1.56
N PHE A 125 0.93 8.52 0.90
CA PHE A 125 1.79 9.69 1.04
C PHE A 125 1.70 10.33 2.43
N ILE A 126 0.49 10.49 2.97
CA ILE A 126 0.28 10.99 4.34
C ILE A 126 0.93 10.04 5.35
N ILE A 127 0.72 8.74 5.20
CA ILE A 127 1.32 7.73 6.06
C ILE A 127 2.86 7.81 5.99
N PHE A 128 3.43 7.96 4.79
CA PHE A 128 4.88 8.13 4.60
C PHE A 128 5.42 9.35 5.35
N ILE A 129 4.78 10.52 5.20
CA ILE A 129 5.20 11.75 5.89
C ILE A 129 5.12 11.58 7.40
N PHE A 130 4.02 11.00 7.88
CA PHE A 130 3.80 10.77 9.31
C PHE A 130 4.88 9.87 9.91
N ILE A 131 5.16 8.73 9.29
CA ILE A 131 6.18 7.79 9.74
C ILE A 131 7.58 8.41 9.65
N LYS A 132 7.86 9.16 8.58
CA LYS A 132 9.13 9.87 8.43
C LYS A 132 9.37 10.85 9.56
N ARG A 133 8.40 11.70 9.89
CA ARG A 133 8.49 12.68 10.98
C ARG A 133 8.75 12.03 12.33
N ILE A 134 8.07 10.92 12.60
CA ILE A 134 8.25 10.23 13.87
C ILE A 134 9.64 9.58 13.94
N ASN A 135 10.15 9.00 12.85
CA ASN A 135 11.50 8.43 12.83
C ASN A 135 12.57 9.51 13.05
N GLU A 136 12.44 10.65 12.41
CA GLU A 136 13.36 11.78 12.59
C GLU A 136 13.34 12.30 14.04
N LYS A 137 12.18 12.37 14.67
CA LYS A 137 12.05 12.76 16.08
C LYS A 137 12.68 11.74 17.03
N ASN A 138 12.63 10.45 16.72
CA ASN A 138 13.20 9.40 17.55
C ASN A 138 14.71 9.25 17.38
N GLU A 139 15.28 9.61 16.22
CA GLU A 139 16.74 9.65 16.02
C GLU A 139 17.40 10.75 16.88
N THR A 140 16.63 11.76 17.31
CA THR A 140 17.10 12.85 18.20
C THR A 140 16.88 12.57 19.70
N SER A 141 16.14 11.52 20.05
CA SER A 141 15.88 11.13 21.45
C SER A 141 16.28 9.68 21.69
N ASP A 142 17.39 9.48 22.42
CA ASP A 142 17.96 8.17 22.84
C ASP A 142 17.06 7.36 23.81
N ASN A 143 15.77 7.18 23.52
CA ASN A 143 14.90 6.44 24.40
C ASN A 143 14.27 5.21 23.74
N TYR A 144 14.83 4.03 24.01
CA TYR A 144 14.35 2.70 23.63
C TYR A 144 12.91 2.37 24.02
N ILE A 145 12.33 3.06 24.99
CA ILE A 145 10.97 2.84 25.53
C ILE A 145 9.88 3.27 24.53
N ASN A 146 10.18 4.23 23.65
CA ASN A 146 9.21 4.75 22.70
C ASN A 146 8.97 3.89 21.45
N LYS A 147 9.80 2.86 21.20
CA LYS A 147 9.70 2.06 19.98
C LYS A 147 8.44 1.19 19.93
N PHE A 148 8.00 0.70 21.07
CA PHE A 148 6.78 -0.12 21.17
C PHE A 148 5.49 0.72 21.09
N LEU A 149 5.47 1.88 21.76
CA LEU A 149 4.37 2.85 21.65
C LEU A 149 4.22 3.38 20.20
N TYR A 150 5.34 3.49 19.53
CA TYR A 150 5.46 3.94 18.16
C TYR A 150 4.80 2.98 17.14
N ILE A 151 5.11 1.69 17.23
CA ILE A 151 4.49 0.66 16.37
C ILE A 151 2.97 0.63 16.59
N LYS A 152 2.52 0.74 17.84
CA LYS A 152 1.10 0.82 18.20
C LYS A 152 0.41 2.02 17.54
N ASN A 153 1.03 3.20 17.55
CA ASN A 153 0.45 4.41 16.94
C ASN A 153 0.42 4.34 15.40
N ILE A 154 1.40 3.69 14.77
CA ILE A 154 1.38 3.42 13.32
C ILE A 154 0.21 2.50 12.97
N ILE A 155 0.03 1.41 13.71
CA ILE A 155 -1.05 0.46 13.47
C ILE A 155 -2.41 1.14 13.63
N ILE A 156 -2.57 1.98 14.65
CA ILE A 156 -3.79 2.78 14.86
C ILE A 156 -4.00 3.76 13.70
N GLY A 157 -2.97 4.46 13.24
CA GLY A 157 -3.05 5.38 12.11
C GLY A 157 -3.46 4.69 10.81
N ILE A 158 -2.90 3.52 10.52
CA ILE A 158 -3.27 2.70 9.37
C ILE A 158 -4.74 2.24 9.49
N PHE A 159 -5.16 1.81 10.67
CA PHE A 159 -6.52 1.35 10.92
C PHE A 159 -7.54 2.49 10.75
N ILE A 160 -7.23 3.69 11.23
CA ILE A 160 -8.05 4.89 11.04
C ILE A 160 -8.13 5.26 9.54
N ALA A 161 -7.02 5.21 8.80
CA ALA A 161 -7.01 5.49 7.37
C ALA A 161 -7.88 4.50 6.57
N ILE A 162 -7.86 3.21 6.94
CA ILE A 162 -8.72 2.18 6.35
C ILE A 162 -10.19 2.47 6.66
N ILE A 163 -10.51 2.83 7.91
CA ILE A 163 -11.89 3.18 8.32
C ILE A 163 -12.39 4.41 7.56
N ILE A 164 -11.58 5.46 7.44
CA ILE A 164 -11.94 6.68 6.69
C ILE A 164 -12.19 6.34 5.21
N SER A 165 -11.35 5.50 4.60
CA SER A 165 -11.55 5.04 3.22
C SER A 165 -12.84 4.24 3.05
N PHE A 166 -13.18 3.43 4.05
CA PHE A 166 -14.44 2.68 4.08
C PHE A 166 -15.65 3.60 4.17
N PHE A 167 -15.64 4.57 5.09
CA PHE A 167 -16.73 5.54 5.25
C PHE A 167 -16.89 6.44 4.03
N ALA A 168 -15.81 6.92 3.44
CA ALA A 168 -15.85 7.72 2.23
C ALA A 168 -16.46 6.94 1.05
N GLY A 169 -16.16 5.65 0.95
CA GLY A 169 -16.77 4.75 -0.02
C GLY A 169 -18.27 4.53 0.23
N PHE A 170 -18.67 4.42 1.49
CA PHE A 170 -20.06 4.18 1.86
C PHE A 170 -20.96 5.41 1.65
N LEU A 171 -20.45 6.61 1.89
CA LEU A 171 -21.18 7.88 1.70
C LEU A 171 -21.44 8.20 0.22
N HIS A 172 -20.70 7.60 -0.71
CA HIS A 172 -20.87 7.81 -2.15
C HIS A 172 -21.65 6.69 -2.86
N TYR A 173 -22.21 5.76 -2.09
CA TYR A 173 -23.03 4.69 -2.64
C TYR A 173 -24.38 5.26 -3.13
N LYS A 174 -24.53 5.46 -4.44
CA LYS A 174 -25.83 5.57 -5.10
C LYS A 174 -26.22 4.15 -5.53
N PRO A 175 -27.31 3.58 -4.95
CA PRO A 175 -27.82 2.31 -5.46
C PRO A 175 -28.21 2.50 -6.93
N VAL A 176 -27.68 1.61 -7.79
CA VAL A 176 -28.18 1.50 -9.17
C VAL A 176 -29.58 0.91 -9.03
N VAL A 177 -30.59 1.75 -9.19
CA VAL A 177 -31.98 1.30 -9.37
C VAL A 177 -32.03 0.68 -10.77
N ILE A 178 -32.23 -0.62 -10.81
CA ILE A 178 -32.50 -1.40 -12.04
C ILE A 178 -33.96 -1.17 -12.43
#